data_3bbcc0ed88e201830c3495a481de7c62
#
_entry.id   3bbcc0ed88e201830c3495a481de7c62
#
_cell.length_a   1.000
_cell.length_b   1.000
_cell.length_c   1.000
_cell.angle_alpha   90.00
_cell.angle_beta   90.00
_cell.angle_gamma   90.00
#
_symmetry.space_group_name_H-M   'P 1'
#
loop_
_entity.id
_entity.type
_entity.pdbx_description
1 polymer ?
#
loop_
_entity_poly.entity_id
_entity_poly.type
_entity_poly.pdbx_seq_one_letter_code
_entity_poly.pdbx_strand_id
1 'polypeptide(L)'
;GPAPGGGSPSRPLRALGEHRSLLGLVAAAVGAVVGGAAVLFNALISLTGRLATGYPEYTEHIGAAHGAWGWAPWVFLLVSPAVAGLVYGPLIARFAPSAKGHGIPEVMLAVRRKGGAIPGRVAVVKLVASALTIGSGGSAGREGPIVQVGAALGSSIASALRMPTARVVLLAACGSGAGIAATFHAPLSGAVF
;
A
#
# COMPACT_ATOMS: atom_id res chain seq x y z
N GLY A 1 1.91 25.48 59.53
CA GLY A 1 2.56 24.47 58.70
C GLY A 1 3.06 25.08 57.42
N PRO A 2 4.26 24.70 56.88
CA PRO A 2 4.80 25.30 55.65
C PRO A 2 4.12 24.73 54.40
N ALA A 3 3.92 25.60 53.40
CA ALA A 3 3.35 25.27 52.10
C ALA A 3 4.26 24.33 51.32
N PRO A 4 3.72 23.37 50.53
CA PRO A 4 4.53 22.50 49.71
C PRO A 4 5.07 23.26 48.49
N GLY A 5 6.36 23.15 48.28
CA GLY A 5 7.12 23.81 47.25
C GLY A 5 6.68 23.43 45.83
N GLY A 6 6.55 24.43 44.97
CA GLY A 6 6.32 24.32 43.59
C GLY A 6 7.49 23.64 42.86
N GLY A 7 7.31 22.37 42.52
CA GLY A 7 8.20 21.64 41.62
C GLY A 7 8.00 22.11 40.20
N SER A 8 9.00 22.70 39.59
CA SER A 8 9.02 23.19 38.23
C SER A 8 8.84 22.05 37.23
N PRO A 9 7.86 22.12 36.32
CA PRO A 9 7.62 21.08 35.30
C PRO A 9 8.44 21.33 34.02
N SER A 10 9.77 21.38 34.10
CA SER A 10 10.58 21.85 32.98
C SER A 10 11.47 20.80 32.29
N ARG A 11 11.31 19.49 32.58
CA ARG A 11 12.11 18.43 31.91
C ARG A 11 11.41 17.54 30.88
N PRO A 12 10.09 17.31 30.86
CA PRO A 12 9.51 16.42 29.83
C PRO A 12 9.27 17.04 28.46
N LEU A 13 9.16 18.40 28.36
CA LEU A 13 8.75 19.03 27.11
C LEU A 13 9.83 19.11 26.03
N ARG A 14 11.11 19.21 26.41
CA ARG A 14 12.23 19.21 25.42
C ARG A 14 12.48 17.82 24.86
N ALA A 15 12.45 16.77 25.65
CA ALA A 15 12.56 15.39 25.21
C ALA A 15 11.40 14.96 24.30
N LEU A 16 10.19 15.53 24.50
CA LEU A 16 9.04 15.34 23.62
C LEU A 16 9.22 16.04 22.28
N GLY A 17 9.95 17.15 22.22
CA GLY A 17 10.22 17.89 20.97
C GLY A 17 11.19 17.14 20.04
N GLU A 18 12.30 16.64 20.55
CA GLU A 18 13.26 15.87 19.76
C GLU A 18 12.67 14.54 19.24
N HIS A 19 11.83 13.88 20.02
CA HIS A 19 11.15 12.66 19.57
C HIS A 19 10.04 12.93 18.55
N ARG A 20 9.44 14.10 18.54
CA ARG A 20 8.43 14.51 17.55
C ARG A 20 9.01 14.84 16.20
N SER A 21 10.13 15.58 16.16
CA SER A 21 10.83 15.89 14.91
C SER A 21 11.37 14.64 14.22
N LEU A 22 11.95 13.71 14.99
CA LEU A 22 12.41 12.43 14.48
C LEU A 22 11.25 11.60 13.90
N LEU A 23 10.11 11.55 14.59
CA LEU A 23 8.92 10.85 14.12
C LEU A 23 8.38 11.47 12.83
N GLY A 24 8.39 12.81 12.73
CA GLY A 24 8.02 13.53 11.51
C GLY A 24 8.92 13.19 10.32
N LEU A 25 10.25 13.11 10.54
CA LEU A 25 11.21 12.70 9.52
C LEU A 25 10.97 11.26 9.05
N VAL A 26 10.73 10.34 9.99
CA VAL A 26 10.41 8.94 9.65
C VAL A 26 9.10 8.85 8.89
N ALA A 27 8.06 9.61 9.29
CA ALA A 27 6.80 9.64 8.57
C ALA A 27 6.96 10.21 7.15
N ALA A 28 7.78 11.25 6.96
CA ALA A 28 8.11 11.77 5.64
C ALA A 28 8.86 10.74 4.78
N ALA A 29 9.83 10.03 5.36
CA ALA A 29 10.53 8.94 4.69
C ALA A 29 9.58 7.80 4.27
N VAL A 30 8.64 7.41 5.15
CA VAL A 30 7.57 6.45 4.82
C VAL A 30 6.75 6.97 3.65
N GLY A 31 6.34 8.24 3.67
CA GLY A 31 5.59 8.87 2.57
C GLY A 31 6.35 8.80 1.24
N ALA A 32 7.65 9.11 1.23
CA ALA A 32 8.49 9.02 0.05
C ALA A 32 8.62 7.59 -0.50
N VAL A 33 8.83 6.60 0.38
CA VAL A 33 8.91 5.19 0.01
C VAL A 33 7.58 4.69 -0.56
N VAL A 34 6.45 5.08 0.06
CA VAL A 34 5.11 4.71 -0.42
C VAL A 34 4.79 5.41 -1.75
N GLY A 35 5.19 6.67 -1.92
CA GLY A 35 5.07 7.38 -3.19
C GLY A 35 5.84 6.66 -4.31
N GLY A 36 7.08 6.24 -4.05
CA GLY A 36 7.86 5.41 -4.97
C GLY A 36 7.19 4.07 -5.28
N ALA A 37 6.61 3.42 -4.27
CA ALA A 37 5.85 2.18 -4.46
C ALA A 37 4.59 2.40 -5.32
N ALA A 38 3.92 3.54 -5.21
CA ALA A 38 2.76 3.89 -6.04
C ALA A 38 3.17 4.09 -7.51
N VAL A 39 4.30 4.76 -7.76
CA VAL A 39 4.86 4.90 -9.12
C VAL A 39 5.20 3.53 -9.70
N LEU A 40 5.89 2.68 -8.93
CA LEU A 40 6.22 1.32 -9.33
C LEU A 40 4.96 0.50 -9.62
N PHE A 41 3.93 0.64 -8.79
CA PHE A 41 2.64 -0.05 -8.98
C PHE A 41 1.98 0.33 -10.31
N ASN A 42 1.92 1.62 -10.63
CA ASN A 42 1.39 2.08 -11.91
C ASN A 42 2.24 1.58 -13.09
N ALA A 43 3.56 1.60 -12.97
CA ALA A 43 4.45 1.06 -14.00
C ALA A 43 4.22 -0.45 -14.23
N LEU A 44 4.04 -1.23 -13.18
CA LEU A 44 3.74 -2.66 -13.27
C LEU A 44 2.35 -2.93 -13.88
N ILE A 45 1.34 -2.14 -13.56
CA ILE A 45 0.02 -2.23 -14.19
C ILE A 45 0.14 -1.96 -15.70
N SER A 46 0.81 -0.87 -16.08
CA SER A 46 1.02 -0.52 -17.48
C SER A 46 1.84 -1.58 -18.23
N LEU A 47 2.88 -2.12 -17.60
CA LEU A 47 3.68 -3.21 -18.17
C LEU A 47 2.83 -4.47 -18.39
N THR A 48 2.07 -4.87 -17.39
CA THR A 48 1.17 -6.04 -17.49
C THR A 48 0.10 -5.80 -18.56
N GLY A 49 -0.47 -4.58 -18.61
CA GLY A 49 -1.43 -4.19 -19.64
C GLY A 49 -0.83 -4.30 -21.05
N ARG A 50 0.38 -3.78 -21.26
CA ARG A 50 1.09 -3.91 -22.54
C ARG A 50 1.33 -5.35 -22.95
N LEU A 51 1.76 -6.19 -22.02
CA LEU A 51 2.02 -7.60 -22.27
C LEU A 51 0.73 -8.38 -22.55
N ALA A 52 -0.35 -8.02 -21.84
CA ALA A 52 -1.63 -8.69 -21.94
C ALA A 52 -2.47 -8.21 -23.13
N THR A 53 -2.52 -6.91 -23.42
CA THR A 53 -3.44 -6.32 -24.40
C THR A 53 -2.73 -5.59 -25.55
N GLY A 54 -1.42 -5.37 -25.45
CA GLY A 54 -0.64 -4.53 -26.36
C GLY A 54 -0.73 -3.03 -26.05
N TYR A 55 -1.60 -2.61 -25.14
CA TYR A 55 -1.80 -1.21 -24.75
C TYR A 55 -1.47 -0.98 -23.27
N PRO A 56 -0.90 0.17 -22.90
CA PRO A 56 -0.59 0.48 -21.51
C PRO A 56 -1.86 0.72 -20.66
N GLU A 57 -2.94 1.22 -21.30
CA GLU A 57 -4.26 1.42 -20.71
C GLU A 57 -5.33 0.90 -21.67
N TYR A 58 -5.82 -0.30 -21.44
CA TYR A 58 -6.83 -0.93 -22.29
C TYR A 58 -8.22 -0.28 -22.17
N THR A 59 -8.48 0.43 -21.07
CA THR A 59 -9.77 1.10 -20.83
C THR A 59 -10.08 2.19 -21.84
N GLU A 60 -9.06 2.84 -22.40
CA GLU A 60 -9.22 3.86 -23.44
C GLU A 60 -9.40 3.25 -24.84
N HIS A 61 -9.10 1.96 -25.00
CA HIS A 61 -9.06 1.27 -26.27
C HIS A 61 -9.95 0.01 -26.26
N ILE A 62 -11.09 0.07 -25.55
CA ILE A 62 -12.08 -1.02 -25.53
C ILE A 62 -12.58 -1.26 -26.97
N GLY A 63 -12.22 -2.42 -27.54
CA GLY A 63 -12.54 -2.80 -28.92
C GLY A 63 -11.34 -2.79 -29.87
N ALA A 64 -10.25 -2.09 -29.55
CA ALA A 64 -8.99 -2.14 -30.31
C ALA A 64 -7.94 -3.05 -29.66
N ALA A 65 -8.24 -3.66 -28.52
CA ALA A 65 -7.35 -4.58 -27.84
C ALA A 65 -7.19 -5.87 -28.66
N HIS A 66 -6.16 -5.90 -29.49
CA HIS A 66 -5.89 -7.03 -30.38
C HIS A 66 -5.00 -8.08 -29.71
N GLY A 67 -4.29 -7.74 -28.62
CA GLY A 67 -3.40 -8.65 -27.91
C GLY A 67 -2.53 -9.51 -28.82
N ALA A 68 -2.05 -10.61 -28.31
CA ALA A 68 -1.36 -11.63 -29.12
C ALA A 68 -2.30 -12.37 -30.10
N TRP A 69 -3.63 -12.22 -29.94
CA TRP A 69 -4.66 -12.95 -30.68
C TRP A 69 -5.57 -11.99 -31.45
N GLY A 70 -5.01 -11.29 -32.42
CA GLY A 70 -5.71 -10.25 -33.18
C GLY A 70 -7.00 -10.70 -33.89
N TRP A 71 -7.24 -12.03 -34.04
CA TRP A 71 -8.43 -12.62 -34.63
C TRP A 71 -9.59 -12.82 -33.63
N ALA A 72 -9.32 -12.80 -32.28
CA ALA A 72 -10.35 -13.02 -31.28
C ALA A 72 -10.09 -12.17 -30.01
N PRO A 73 -10.22 -10.83 -30.07
CA PRO A 73 -9.89 -9.94 -28.97
C PRO A 73 -10.71 -10.17 -27.72
N TRP A 74 -11.97 -10.59 -27.85
CA TRP A 74 -12.85 -10.91 -26.73
C TRP A 74 -12.44 -12.22 -26.01
N VAL A 75 -11.94 -13.22 -26.70
CA VAL A 75 -11.40 -14.45 -26.10
C VAL A 75 -10.17 -14.10 -25.28
N PHE A 76 -9.31 -13.24 -25.82
CA PHE A 76 -8.12 -12.78 -25.13
C PHE A 76 -8.46 -12.04 -23.82
N LEU A 77 -9.47 -11.15 -23.83
CA LEU A 77 -9.94 -10.44 -22.64
C LEU A 77 -10.49 -11.40 -21.54
N LEU A 78 -11.05 -12.53 -21.94
CA LEU A 78 -11.52 -13.55 -20.98
C LEU A 78 -10.36 -14.42 -20.46
N VAL A 79 -9.43 -14.79 -21.31
CA VAL A 79 -8.32 -15.71 -20.97
C VAL A 79 -7.24 -15.00 -20.17
N SER A 80 -6.94 -13.73 -20.49
CA SER A 80 -5.88 -12.97 -19.83
C SER A 80 -6.03 -12.87 -18.30
N PRO A 81 -7.21 -12.49 -17.72
CA PRO A 81 -7.38 -12.48 -16.27
C PRO A 81 -7.35 -13.88 -15.65
N ALA A 82 -7.81 -14.91 -16.38
CA ALA A 82 -7.78 -16.29 -15.90
C ALA A 82 -6.33 -16.79 -15.76
N VAL A 83 -5.50 -16.56 -16.77
CA VAL A 83 -4.07 -16.88 -16.74
C VAL A 83 -3.36 -16.10 -15.63
N ALA A 84 -3.62 -14.81 -15.51
CA ALA A 84 -3.07 -14.00 -14.42
C ALA A 84 -3.49 -14.56 -13.05
N GLY A 85 -4.76 -14.99 -12.90
CA GLY A 85 -5.29 -15.63 -11.69
C GLY A 85 -4.55 -16.91 -11.31
N LEU A 86 -4.22 -17.73 -12.29
CA LEU A 86 -3.42 -18.96 -12.07
C LEU A 86 -1.99 -18.64 -11.59
N VAL A 87 -1.45 -17.49 -11.95
CA VAL A 87 -0.11 -17.06 -11.51
C VAL A 87 -0.16 -16.43 -10.12
N TYR A 88 -1.03 -15.43 -9.90
CA TYR A 88 -1.04 -14.72 -8.62
C TYR A 88 -1.76 -15.48 -7.50
N GLY A 89 -2.66 -16.40 -7.81
CA GLY A 89 -3.37 -17.23 -6.82
C GLY A 89 -2.40 -18.02 -5.92
N PRO A 90 -1.56 -18.88 -6.47
CA PRO A 90 -0.52 -19.59 -5.72
C PRO A 90 0.48 -18.65 -5.03
N LEU A 91 0.84 -17.53 -5.67
CA LEU A 91 1.74 -16.54 -5.11
C LEU A 91 1.19 -15.97 -3.79
N ILE A 92 -0.07 -15.54 -3.78
CA ILE A 92 -0.73 -15.04 -2.57
C ILE A 92 -0.86 -16.16 -1.53
N ALA A 93 -1.34 -17.34 -1.94
CA ALA A 93 -1.59 -18.45 -1.01
C ALA A 93 -0.32 -18.88 -0.28
N ARG A 94 0.83 -18.90 -0.97
CA ARG A 94 2.10 -19.40 -0.41
C ARG A 94 2.87 -18.33 0.37
N PHE A 95 2.93 -17.09 -0.12
CA PHE A 95 3.84 -16.08 0.41
C PHE A 95 3.15 -15.03 1.31
N ALA A 96 1.89 -14.71 1.06
CA ALA A 96 1.18 -13.71 1.84
C ALA A 96 -0.34 -13.98 1.88
N PRO A 97 -0.80 -14.96 2.67
CA PRO A 97 -2.24 -15.25 2.80
C PRO A 97 -3.07 -14.05 3.26
N SER A 98 -2.46 -13.12 4.00
CA SER A 98 -3.09 -11.86 4.43
C SER A 98 -3.18 -10.80 3.32
N ALA A 99 -2.62 -11.05 2.15
CA ALA A 99 -2.82 -10.21 0.96
C ALA A 99 -4.09 -10.57 0.18
N LYS A 100 -4.84 -11.60 0.59
CA LYS A 100 -6.15 -11.92 0.02
C LYS A 100 -7.15 -10.78 0.30
N GLY A 101 -8.12 -10.61 -0.59
CA GLY A 101 -9.18 -9.64 -0.42
C GLY A 101 -8.79 -8.21 -0.84
N HIS A 102 -9.62 -7.26 -0.46
CA HIS A 102 -9.54 -5.86 -0.87
C HIS A 102 -8.34 -5.11 -0.27
N GLY A 103 -7.90 -5.49 0.93
CA GLY A 103 -6.75 -4.91 1.62
C GLY A 103 -7.08 -3.97 2.78
N ILE A 104 -8.12 -3.15 2.67
CA ILE A 104 -8.52 -2.21 3.72
C ILE A 104 -8.97 -2.92 5.01
N PRO A 105 -9.86 -3.95 4.96
CA PRO A 105 -10.26 -4.67 6.16
C PRO A 105 -9.08 -5.35 6.89
N GLU A 106 -8.11 -5.85 6.14
CA GLU A 106 -6.91 -6.49 6.69
C GLU A 106 -6.03 -5.48 7.43
N VAL A 107 -5.88 -4.26 6.89
CA VAL A 107 -5.17 -3.17 7.57
C VAL A 107 -5.91 -2.79 8.86
N MET A 108 -7.23 -2.61 8.81
CA MET A 108 -8.04 -2.30 9.99
C MET A 108 -7.92 -3.38 11.06
N LEU A 109 -7.94 -4.66 10.67
CA LEU A 109 -7.76 -5.79 11.57
C LEU A 109 -6.34 -5.79 12.19
N ALA A 110 -5.31 -5.52 11.40
CA ALA A 110 -3.94 -5.44 11.87
C ALA A 110 -3.76 -4.31 12.89
N VAL A 111 -4.31 -3.13 12.61
CA VAL A 111 -4.28 -1.98 13.53
C VAL A 111 -5.01 -2.30 14.84
N ARG A 112 -6.22 -2.89 14.77
CA ARG A 112 -7.04 -3.14 15.96
C ARG A 112 -6.56 -4.32 16.82
N ARG A 113 -6.06 -5.41 16.18
CA ARG A 113 -5.80 -6.68 16.90
C ARG A 113 -4.34 -7.09 16.91
N LYS A 114 -3.49 -6.57 16.01
CA LYS A 114 -2.08 -6.98 15.87
C LYS A 114 -1.11 -5.83 16.11
N GLY A 115 -1.55 -4.76 16.74
CA GLY A 115 -0.69 -3.61 17.03
C GLY A 115 -0.09 -2.97 15.77
N GLY A 116 -0.80 -3.02 14.64
CA GLY A 116 -0.33 -2.46 13.37
C GLY A 116 0.77 -3.28 12.67
N ALA A 117 1.15 -4.45 13.18
CA ALA A 117 2.21 -5.26 12.60
C ALA A 117 1.75 -5.96 11.30
N ILE A 118 2.28 -5.50 10.17
CA ILE A 118 2.05 -6.07 8.84
C ILE A 118 3.41 -6.39 8.23
N PRO A 119 3.68 -7.67 7.89
CA PRO A 119 4.97 -8.05 7.31
C PRO A 119 5.20 -7.38 5.94
N GLY A 120 6.44 -6.91 5.69
CA GLY A 120 6.79 -6.24 4.43
C GLY A 120 6.60 -7.09 3.17
N ARG A 121 6.69 -8.43 3.30
CA ARG A 121 6.37 -9.35 2.21
C ARG A 121 4.94 -9.18 1.67
N VAL A 122 4.00 -8.74 2.52
CA VAL A 122 2.63 -8.45 2.10
C VAL A 122 2.59 -7.31 1.09
N ALA A 123 3.42 -6.26 1.29
CA ALA A 123 3.51 -5.15 0.36
C ALA A 123 3.94 -5.63 -1.04
N VAL A 124 5.01 -6.43 -1.12
CA VAL A 124 5.56 -6.90 -2.39
C VAL A 124 4.56 -7.83 -3.11
N VAL A 125 4.04 -8.83 -2.39
CA VAL A 125 3.08 -9.80 -2.96
C VAL A 125 1.80 -9.10 -3.41
N LYS A 126 1.29 -8.17 -2.60
CA LYS A 126 0.08 -7.41 -2.95
C LYS A 126 0.29 -6.54 -4.18
N LEU A 127 1.41 -5.85 -4.25
CA LEU A 127 1.75 -4.98 -5.36
C LEU A 127 1.83 -5.76 -6.68
N VAL A 128 2.55 -6.89 -6.69
CA VAL A 128 2.68 -7.74 -7.88
C VAL A 128 1.35 -8.39 -8.25
N ALA A 129 0.66 -9.02 -7.30
CA ALA A 129 -0.61 -9.70 -7.56
C ALA A 129 -1.69 -8.75 -8.08
N SER A 130 -1.78 -7.54 -7.48
CA SER A 130 -2.76 -6.55 -7.92
C SER A 130 -2.41 -5.94 -9.26
N ALA A 131 -1.12 -5.72 -9.56
CA ALA A 131 -0.69 -5.25 -10.87
C ALA A 131 -1.02 -6.28 -11.97
N LEU A 132 -0.78 -7.56 -11.72
CA LEU A 132 -1.17 -8.65 -12.62
C LEU A 132 -2.70 -8.70 -12.81
N THR A 133 -3.48 -8.59 -11.74
CA THR A 133 -4.94 -8.61 -11.81
C THR A 133 -5.47 -7.43 -12.63
N ILE A 134 -5.06 -6.22 -12.30
CA ILE A 134 -5.57 -4.99 -12.94
C ILE A 134 -5.05 -4.90 -14.38
N GLY A 135 -3.77 -5.12 -14.60
CA GLY A 135 -3.15 -5.03 -15.93
C GLY A 135 -3.64 -6.09 -16.91
N SER A 136 -4.07 -7.26 -16.42
CA SER A 136 -4.68 -8.30 -17.29
C SER A 136 -6.15 -8.06 -17.62
N GLY A 137 -6.75 -6.98 -17.13
CA GLY A 137 -8.16 -6.66 -17.36
C GLY A 137 -9.10 -7.14 -16.25
N GLY A 138 -8.58 -7.62 -15.13
CA GLY A 138 -9.39 -7.99 -13.97
C GLY A 138 -10.07 -6.78 -13.35
N SER A 139 -11.35 -6.92 -12.98
CA SER A 139 -12.14 -5.86 -12.34
C SER A 139 -11.71 -5.68 -10.88
N ALA A 140 -10.69 -4.88 -10.64
CA ALA A 140 -10.19 -4.54 -9.31
C ALA A 140 -9.76 -3.07 -9.25
N GLY A 141 -10.08 -2.39 -8.15
CA GLY A 141 -9.64 -1.01 -7.91
C GLY A 141 -8.18 -0.95 -7.47
N ARG A 142 -7.53 0.17 -7.74
CA ARG A 142 -6.14 0.46 -7.34
C ARG A 142 -6.03 0.85 -5.86
N GLU A 143 -7.13 1.31 -5.26
CA GLU A 143 -7.17 1.95 -3.94
C GLU A 143 -6.84 0.97 -2.81
N GLY A 144 -7.54 -0.16 -2.77
CA GLY A 144 -7.36 -1.18 -1.73
C GLY A 144 -5.92 -1.70 -1.66
N PRO A 145 -5.36 -2.15 -2.78
CA PRO A 145 -3.98 -2.61 -2.83
C PRO A 145 -2.96 -1.59 -2.33
N ILE A 146 -3.07 -0.32 -2.76
CA ILE A 146 -2.07 0.70 -2.38
C ILE A 146 -2.15 1.08 -0.90
N VAL A 147 -3.36 1.08 -0.31
CA VAL A 147 -3.56 1.27 1.13
C VAL A 147 -2.86 0.17 1.91
N GLN A 148 -3.02 -1.08 1.50
CA GLN A 148 -2.38 -2.22 2.16
C GLN A 148 -0.86 -2.22 1.98
N VAL A 149 -0.37 -1.88 0.79
CA VAL A 149 1.06 -1.71 0.51
C VAL A 149 1.65 -0.61 1.38
N GLY A 150 1.01 0.55 1.43
CA GLY A 150 1.45 1.69 2.26
C GLY A 150 1.49 1.34 3.75
N ALA A 151 0.43 0.70 4.26
CA ALA A 151 0.38 0.24 5.64
C ALA A 151 1.49 -0.77 5.95
N ALA A 152 1.74 -1.74 5.06
CA ALA A 152 2.76 -2.75 5.25
C ALA A 152 4.18 -2.17 5.21
N LEU A 153 4.44 -1.19 4.34
CA LEU A 153 5.71 -0.47 4.28
C LEU A 153 5.94 0.37 5.55
N GLY A 154 4.96 1.18 5.95
CA GLY A 154 5.02 1.97 7.17
C GLY A 154 5.23 1.12 8.42
N SER A 155 4.47 0.02 8.55
CA SER A 155 4.62 -0.95 9.62
C SER A 155 6.01 -1.61 9.63
N SER A 156 6.51 -2.00 8.45
CA SER A 156 7.81 -2.68 8.33
C SER A 156 8.97 -1.75 8.71
N ILE A 157 8.93 -0.48 8.28
CA ILE A 157 9.92 0.53 8.64
C ILE A 157 9.91 0.77 10.15
N ALA A 158 8.72 0.96 10.76
CA ALA A 158 8.57 1.15 12.19
C ALA A 158 9.09 -0.05 12.99
N SER A 159 8.81 -1.25 12.53
CA SER A 159 9.26 -2.50 13.17
C SER A 159 10.77 -2.69 13.02
N ALA A 160 11.37 -2.36 11.88
CA ALA A 160 12.81 -2.39 11.67
C ALA A 160 13.55 -1.40 12.60
N LEU A 161 12.94 -0.25 12.86
CA LEU A 161 13.42 0.74 13.82
C LEU A 161 13.09 0.38 15.28
N ARG A 162 12.50 -0.80 15.53
CA ARG A 162 12.11 -1.29 16.87
C ARG A 162 11.25 -0.29 17.65
N MET A 163 10.36 0.39 16.96
CA MET A 163 9.48 1.37 17.60
C MET A 163 8.38 0.70 18.44
N PRO A 164 7.89 1.37 19.49
CA PRO A 164 6.77 0.87 20.28
C PRO A 164 5.50 0.74 19.43
N THR A 165 4.61 -0.19 19.79
CA THR A 165 3.38 -0.54 19.08
C THR A 165 2.54 0.67 18.63
N ALA A 166 2.40 1.67 19.51
CA ALA A 166 1.65 2.88 19.15
C ALA A 166 2.24 3.64 17.95
N ARG A 167 3.57 3.65 17.79
CA ARG A 167 4.26 4.26 16.65
C ARG A 167 4.17 3.38 15.39
N VAL A 168 4.17 2.06 15.56
CA VAL A 168 3.95 1.11 14.44
C VAL A 168 2.56 1.34 13.85
N VAL A 169 1.52 1.45 14.67
CA VAL A 169 0.15 1.78 14.26
C VAL A 169 0.11 3.12 13.52
N LEU A 170 0.73 4.15 14.11
CA LEU A 170 0.76 5.48 13.52
C LEU A 170 1.44 5.48 12.14
N LEU A 171 2.61 4.86 12.00
CA LEU A 171 3.34 4.82 10.73
C LEU A 171 2.66 3.92 9.69
N ALA A 172 1.95 2.87 10.11
CA ALA A 172 1.10 2.09 9.21
C ALA A 172 -0.06 2.95 8.67
N ALA A 173 -0.71 3.75 9.52
CA ALA A 173 -1.74 4.70 9.10
C ALA A 173 -1.18 5.79 8.18
N CYS A 174 -0.04 6.40 8.52
CA CYS A 174 0.65 7.36 7.65
C CYS A 174 0.97 6.76 6.27
N GLY A 175 1.44 5.51 6.24
CA GLY A 175 1.69 4.80 4.99
C GLY A 175 0.42 4.58 4.17
N SER A 176 -0.69 4.22 4.81
CA SER A 176 -2.00 4.09 4.15
C SER A 176 -2.45 5.41 3.52
N GLY A 177 -2.40 6.50 4.28
CA GLY A 177 -2.74 7.84 3.81
C GLY A 177 -1.84 8.32 2.67
N ALA A 178 -0.52 8.05 2.77
CA ALA A 178 0.42 8.36 1.69
C ALA A 178 0.10 7.60 0.40
N GLY A 179 -0.34 6.32 0.51
CA GLY A 179 -0.79 5.52 -0.62
C GLY A 179 -2.00 6.13 -1.32
N ILE A 180 -2.98 6.60 -0.56
CA ILE A 180 -4.16 7.29 -1.09
C ILE A 180 -3.75 8.61 -1.75
N ALA A 181 -2.95 9.43 -1.05
CA ALA A 181 -2.47 10.70 -1.58
C ALA A 181 -1.77 10.54 -2.94
N ALA A 182 -0.90 9.51 -3.07
CA ALA A 182 -0.16 9.23 -4.29
C ALA A 182 -1.07 8.74 -5.43
N THR A 183 -2.08 7.91 -5.13
CA THR A 183 -2.95 7.32 -6.16
C THR A 183 -3.94 8.33 -6.73
N PHE A 184 -4.51 9.17 -5.87
CA PHE A 184 -5.53 10.16 -6.26
C PHE A 184 -4.96 11.55 -6.54
N HIS A 185 -3.66 11.75 -6.39
CA HIS A 185 -3.01 13.08 -6.47
C HIS A 185 -3.65 14.08 -5.51
N ALA A 186 -4.14 13.60 -4.35
CA ALA A 186 -4.93 14.33 -3.39
C ALA A 186 -4.27 14.31 -1.99
N PRO A 187 -3.25 15.16 -1.75
CA PRO A 187 -2.49 15.14 -0.49
C PRO A 187 -3.37 15.44 0.73
N LEU A 188 -4.38 16.30 0.59
CA LEU A 188 -5.31 16.62 1.68
C LEU A 188 -6.17 15.41 2.06
N SER A 189 -6.67 14.65 1.08
CA SER A 189 -7.44 13.43 1.35
C SER A 189 -6.61 12.37 2.07
N GLY A 190 -5.35 12.21 1.68
CA GLY A 190 -4.44 11.29 2.35
C GLY A 190 -4.08 11.71 3.78
N ALA A 191 -4.10 13.01 4.09
CA ALA A 191 -3.83 13.51 5.44
C ALA A 191 -5.02 13.31 6.39
N VAL A 192 -6.25 13.26 5.87
CA VAL A 192 -7.50 13.10 6.66
C VAL A 192 -7.87 11.61 6.83
N PHE A 193 -7.37 10.74 5.93
CA PHE A 193 -7.62 9.30 5.98
C PHE A 193 -6.98 8.64 7.20
#